data_ff237cc3c19478aed54328473c0e8e62
#
_entry.id   ff237cc3c19478aed54328473c0e8e62
#
_cell.length_a   1.000
_cell.length_b   1.000
_cell.length_c   1.000
_cell.angle_alpha   90.00
_cell.angle_beta   90.00
_cell.angle_gamma   90.00
#
_symmetry.space_group_name_H-M   'P 1'
#
loop_
_entity.id
_entity.type
_entity.pdbx_description
1 polymer ?
#
loop_
_entity_poly.entity_id
_entity_poly.type
_entity_poly.pdbx_seq_one_letter_code
_entity_poly.pdbx_strand_id
1 'polypeptide(L)'
;MRETIAAVMVLVFVCGLARCAAADGVIAPGAKLEKLADGFAFTEGPAADADGNVFFTDQPNDRILKWGIDGKLSTFLQPCGRSNGLYFDSGGNLLACADEKNELWAIDPAGKATVLVKGYQGKRLNGPNDLWVRPDGGVYFTDPFYKRSYWQRGPMEQDGQCVYYLSSDRKTLTRVAADLEQPNGIIGTPDGKRLYVADIRGKKTYVYRINDDGTLSDRQRFCEMGSDGMTIDAAGNVYLTGRGVTVFDASGKQIEHVEVPERWTANVCFGGKDRKTLFITASKGLYGLRMQVAGRAP
;
A
#
# COMPACT_ATOMS: atom_id res chain seq x y z
N MET A 1 -20.62 -38.10 -75.20
CA MET A 1 -20.26 -36.84 -74.62
C MET A 1 -21.02 -36.71 -73.30
N ARG A 2 -20.38 -36.83 -72.18
CA ARG A 2 -20.93 -36.63 -70.83
C ARG A 2 -20.22 -35.42 -70.24
N GLU A 3 -20.94 -34.35 -70.07
CA GLU A 3 -20.44 -33.16 -69.42
C GLU A 3 -20.47 -33.31 -67.87
N THR A 4 -19.34 -33.14 -67.26
CA THR A 4 -19.18 -33.19 -65.82
C THR A 4 -19.25 -31.77 -65.27
N ILE A 5 -20.31 -31.45 -64.52
CA ILE A 5 -20.47 -30.17 -63.83
C ILE A 5 -19.71 -30.21 -62.50
N ALA A 6 -18.66 -29.42 -62.39
CA ALA A 6 -17.94 -29.24 -61.13
C ALA A 6 -18.64 -28.19 -60.25
N ALA A 7 -19.11 -28.59 -59.08
CA ALA A 7 -19.66 -27.68 -58.10
C ALA A 7 -18.53 -27.01 -57.29
N VAL A 8 -18.40 -25.72 -57.38
CA VAL A 8 -17.47 -24.92 -56.55
C VAL A 8 -18.18 -24.61 -55.22
N MET A 9 -17.67 -25.17 -54.16
CA MET A 9 -18.13 -24.91 -52.79
C MET A 9 -17.39 -23.67 -52.24
N VAL A 10 -18.06 -22.55 -52.11
CA VAL A 10 -17.49 -21.33 -51.48
C VAL A 10 -17.61 -21.46 -49.98
N LEU A 11 -16.49 -21.67 -49.30
CA LEU A 11 -16.43 -21.63 -47.84
C LEU A 11 -16.36 -20.15 -47.37
N VAL A 12 -17.45 -19.65 -46.82
CA VAL A 12 -17.47 -18.34 -46.17
C VAL A 12 -16.88 -18.47 -44.77
N PHE A 13 -15.68 -18.01 -44.60
CA PHE A 13 -15.05 -17.86 -43.26
C PHE A 13 -15.72 -16.66 -42.58
N VAL A 14 -16.62 -16.92 -41.65
CA VAL A 14 -17.11 -15.88 -40.71
C VAL A 14 -16.00 -15.66 -39.67
N CYS A 15 -15.18 -14.65 -39.89
CA CYS A 15 -14.22 -14.18 -38.90
C CYS A 15 -15.00 -13.51 -37.74
N GLY A 16 -15.22 -14.28 -36.69
CA GLY A 16 -15.80 -13.76 -35.45
C GLY A 16 -14.84 -12.74 -34.84
N LEU A 17 -15.15 -11.45 -35.03
CA LEU A 17 -14.53 -10.38 -34.26
C LEU A 17 -14.84 -10.63 -32.78
N ALA A 18 -13.89 -11.24 -32.05
CA ALA A 18 -13.90 -11.19 -30.60
C ALA A 18 -13.90 -9.71 -30.21
N ARG A 19 -15.06 -9.19 -29.79
CA ARG A 19 -15.12 -7.92 -29.09
C ARG A 19 -14.22 -8.08 -27.87
N CYS A 20 -13.06 -7.43 -27.89
CA CYS A 20 -12.38 -7.07 -26.65
C CYS A 20 -13.43 -6.33 -25.82
N ALA A 21 -13.93 -6.98 -24.77
CA ALA A 21 -14.69 -6.29 -23.76
C ALA A 21 -13.83 -5.11 -23.30
N ALA A 22 -14.38 -3.90 -23.40
CA ALA A 22 -13.78 -2.74 -22.77
C ALA A 22 -13.43 -3.15 -21.34
N ALA A 23 -12.23 -2.85 -20.88
CA ALA A 23 -11.83 -3.18 -19.52
C ALA A 23 -12.90 -2.60 -18.59
N ASP A 24 -13.72 -3.49 -18.02
CA ASP A 24 -14.67 -3.12 -16.98
C ASP A 24 -13.88 -2.39 -15.91
N GLY A 25 -14.42 -1.25 -15.38
CA GLY A 25 -13.72 -0.44 -14.40
C GLY A 25 -13.24 -1.25 -13.19
N VAL A 26 -12.32 -0.72 -12.41
CA VAL A 26 -11.74 -1.42 -11.24
C VAL A 26 -12.75 -1.62 -10.09
N ILE A 27 -13.83 -0.84 -10.07
CA ILE A 27 -14.91 -0.93 -9.08
C ILE A 27 -15.93 -1.98 -9.54
N ALA A 28 -16.40 -2.83 -8.63
CA ALA A 28 -17.42 -3.83 -8.94
C ALA A 28 -18.73 -3.15 -9.36
N PRO A 29 -19.46 -3.68 -10.38
CA PRO A 29 -20.70 -3.09 -10.87
C PRO A 29 -21.71 -2.86 -9.75
N GLY A 30 -22.21 -1.63 -9.62
CA GLY A 30 -23.18 -1.24 -8.60
C GLY A 30 -22.63 -1.09 -7.18
N ALA A 31 -21.34 -1.31 -6.95
CA ALA A 31 -20.72 -1.13 -5.63
C ALA A 31 -20.77 0.34 -5.19
N LYS A 32 -20.99 0.53 -3.90
CA LYS A 32 -20.98 1.84 -3.24
C LYS A 32 -19.97 1.85 -2.13
N LEU A 33 -19.37 3.01 -1.89
CA LEU A 33 -18.52 3.23 -0.74
C LEU A 33 -19.37 3.12 0.54
N GLU A 34 -18.94 2.28 1.47
CA GLU A 34 -19.60 2.05 2.74
C GLU A 34 -18.72 2.53 3.89
N LYS A 35 -19.28 3.27 4.85
CA LYS A 35 -18.60 3.55 6.12
C LYS A 35 -18.76 2.33 7.02
N LEU A 36 -17.67 1.67 7.34
CA LEU A 36 -17.65 0.46 8.16
C LEU A 36 -17.56 0.77 9.65
N ALA A 37 -16.77 1.77 10.02
CA ALA A 37 -16.59 2.24 11.40
C ALA A 37 -16.17 3.70 11.45
N ASP A 38 -16.42 4.36 12.59
CA ASP A 38 -16.00 5.74 12.85
C ASP A 38 -15.72 5.98 14.34
N GLY A 39 -15.51 7.25 14.73
CA GLY A 39 -15.21 7.60 16.12
C GLY A 39 -13.74 7.51 16.48
N PHE A 40 -12.86 7.48 15.49
CA PHE A 40 -11.41 7.51 15.64
C PHE A 40 -10.88 8.95 15.70
N ALA A 41 -9.61 9.10 16.12
CA ALA A 41 -8.95 10.40 16.07
C ALA A 41 -8.31 10.65 14.68
N PHE A 42 -7.54 9.69 14.18
CA PHE A 42 -7.00 9.70 12.81
C PHE A 42 -6.58 8.27 12.44
N THR A 43 -7.23 7.71 11.44
CA THR A 43 -6.98 6.34 10.98
C THR A 43 -5.91 6.29 9.91
N GLU A 44 -5.02 5.28 10.00
CA GLU A 44 -3.87 5.12 9.12
C GLU A 44 -3.55 3.64 8.86
N GLY A 45 -2.58 3.39 8.02
CA GLY A 45 -1.83 2.18 7.75
C GLY A 45 -2.60 0.87 7.75
N PRO A 46 -3.63 0.68 6.91
CA PRO A 46 -4.38 -0.56 6.89
C PRO A 46 -3.55 -1.68 6.26
N ALA A 47 -3.58 -2.86 6.89
CA ALA A 47 -2.95 -4.08 6.37
C ALA A 47 -3.87 -5.29 6.61
N ALA A 48 -3.94 -6.19 5.64
CA ALA A 48 -4.77 -7.39 5.77
C ALA A 48 -3.93 -8.63 6.08
N ASP A 49 -4.36 -9.42 7.06
CA ASP A 49 -3.76 -10.73 7.38
C ASP A 49 -4.12 -11.80 6.34
N ALA A 50 -3.57 -13.01 6.47
CA ALA A 50 -3.82 -14.12 5.55
C ALA A 50 -5.31 -14.50 5.43
N ASP A 51 -6.09 -14.33 6.49
CA ASP A 51 -7.52 -14.64 6.55
C ASP A 51 -8.40 -13.53 5.95
N GLY A 52 -7.83 -12.34 5.68
CA GLY A 52 -8.53 -11.18 5.14
C GLY A 52 -9.07 -10.22 6.18
N ASN A 53 -8.77 -10.41 7.47
CA ASN A 53 -9.04 -9.39 8.47
C ASN A 53 -8.14 -8.18 8.22
N VAL A 54 -8.62 -6.97 8.51
CA VAL A 54 -7.85 -5.74 8.30
C VAL A 54 -7.46 -5.11 9.62
N PHE A 55 -6.18 -4.89 9.80
CA PHE A 55 -5.60 -4.16 10.92
C PHE A 55 -5.33 -2.73 10.45
N PHE A 56 -5.56 -1.74 11.30
CA PHE A 56 -5.29 -0.35 11.00
C PHE A 56 -4.99 0.43 12.27
N THR A 57 -4.32 1.54 12.15
CA THR A 57 -3.94 2.36 13.29
C THR A 57 -4.95 3.48 13.51
N ASP A 58 -5.20 3.81 14.78
CA ASP A 58 -5.76 5.08 15.24
C ASP A 58 -4.63 5.80 15.96
N GLN A 59 -3.77 6.43 15.16
CA GLN A 59 -2.44 6.90 15.55
C GLN A 59 -2.44 7.83 16.75
N PRO A 60 -3.30 8.89 16.82
CA PRO A 60 -3.30 9.78 17.99
C PRO A 60 -3.77 9.09 19.28
N ASN A 61 -4.57 8.03 19.18
CA ASN A 61 -5.05 7.24 20.31
C ASN A 61 -4.12 6.08 20.68
N ASP A 62 -2.97 5.97 20.00
CA ASP A 62 -1.92 4.99 20.28
C ASP A 62 -2.41 3.54 20.28
N ARG A 63 -3.20 3.17 19.26
CA ARG A 63 -3.78 1.82 19.16
C ARG A 63 -3.81 1.29 17.73
N ILE A 64 -3.65 -0.03 17.63
CA ILE A 64 -3.93 -0.82 16.42
C ILE A 64 -5.27 -1.51 16.64
N LEU A 65 -6.16 -1.37 15.68
CA LEU A 65 -7.48 -1.96 15.65
C LEU A 65 -7.53 -3.09 14.62
N LYS A 66 -8.45 -4.04 14.81
CA LYS A 66 -8.73 -5.12 13.87
C LYS A 66 -10.19 -5.08 13.45
N TRP A 67 -10.43 -5.00 12.16
CA TRP A 67 -11.72 -5.24 11.52
C TRP A 67 -11.75 -6.70 11.03
N GLY A 68 -12.54 -7.52 11.69
CA GLY A 68 -12.67 -8.94 11.38
C GLY A 68 -13.46 -9.19 10.10
N ILE A 69 -13.23 -10.32 9.46
CA ILE A 69 -14.06 -10.79 8.32
C ILE A 69 -15.52 -11.04 8.72
N ASP A 70 -15.83 -11.10 10.02
CA ASP A 70 -17.16 -11.17 10.60
C ASP A 70 -17.80 -9.78 10.79
N GLY A 71 -17.14 -8.70 10.36
CA GLY A 71 -17.61 -7.33 10.48
C GLY A 71 -17.50 -6.73 11.88
N LYS A 72 -16.69 -7.33 12.77
CA LYS A 72 -16.50 -6.82 14.13
C LYS A 72 -15.21 -6.05 14.28
N LEU A 73 -15.31 -4.91 14.94
CA LEU A 73 -14.17 -4.09 15.34
C LEU A 73 -13.68 -4.50 16.73
N SER A 74 -12.36 -4.64 16.88
CA SER A 74 -11.71 -4.89 18.17
C SER A 74 -10.36 -4.17 18.24
N THR A 75 -9.85 -3.97 19.47
CA THR A 75 -8.48 -3.49 19.67
C THR A 75 -7.54 -4.69 19.65
N PHE A 76 -6.51 -4.60 18.77
CA PHE A 76 -5.46 -5.62 18.70
C PHE A 76 -4.31 -5.31 19.66
N LEU A 77 -3.82 -4.06 19.65
CA LEU A 77 -2.68 -3.64 20.49
C LEU A 77 -2.85 -2.20 20.96
N GLN A 78 -2.59 -1.97 22.27
CA GLN A 78 -2.53 -0.65 22.89
C GLN A 78 -1.70 -0.72 24.19
N PRO A 79 -0.62 0.10 24.34
CA PRO A 79 -0.09 1.07 23.37
C PRO A 79 0.62 0.40 22.20
N CYS A 80 0.72 1.09 21.05
CA CYS A 80 1.39 0.60 19.84
C CYS A 80 2.55 1.48 19.35
N GLY A 81 3.02 2.42 20.21
CA GLY A 81 4.06 3.39 19.83
C GLY A 81 3.58 4.40 18.80
N ARG A 82 2.27 4.72 18.80
CA ARG A 82 1.58 5.57 17.81
C ARG A 82 1.97 5.18 16.38
N SER A 83 1.92 3.89 16.10
CA SER A 83 2.23 3.35 14.79
C SER A 83 1.41 4.02 13.70
N ASN A 84 2.04 4.21 12.53
CA ASN A 84 1.42 4.73 11.31
C ASN A 84 1.17 3.57 10.35
N GLY A 85 2.02 3.34 9.34
CA GLY A 85 1.90 2.27 8.38
C GLY A 85 2.08 0.87 8.99
N LEU A 86 1.33 -0.09 8.45
CA LEU A 86 1.36 -1.50 8.83
C LEU A 86 1.53 -2.38 7.59
N TYR A 87 2.18 -3.54 7.75
CA TYR A 87 2.23 -4.57 6.72
C TYR A 87 2.48 -5.94 7.34
N PHE A 88 1.85 -7.00 6.83
CA PHE A 88 2.12 -8.36 7.30
C PHE A 88 3.32 -8.96 6.57
N ASP A 89 4.20 -9.64 7.31
CA ASP A 89 5.21 -10.51 6.71
C ASP A 89 4.65 -11.93 6.46
N SER A 90 5.40 -12.75 5.71
CA SER A 90 5.01 -14.12 5.39
C SER A 90 4.95 -15.05 6.61
N GLY A 91 5.52 -14.64 7.74
CA GLY A 91 5.45 -15.35 9.02
C GLY A 91 4.21 -15.01 9.84
N GLY A 92 3.36 -14.08 9.36
CA GLY A 92 2.16 -13.62 10.06
C GLY A 92 2.45 -12.57 11.14
N ASN A 93 3.66 -12.01 11.20
CA ASN A 93 3.92 -10.88 12.06
C ASN A 93 3.44 -9.59 11.40
N LEU A 94 2.87 -8.68 12.20
CA LEU A 94 2.50 -7.35 11.76
C LEU A 94 3.68 -6.41 11.93
N LEU A 95 4.28 -5.96 10.83
CA LEU A 95 5.30 -4.93 10.87
C LEU A 95 4.64 -3.56 11.02
N ALA A 96 5.22 -2.69 11.82
CA ALA A 96 4.64 -1.40 12.19
C ALA A 96 5.68 -0.28 12.22
N CYS A 97 5.36 0.84 11.61
CA CYS A 97 6.10 2.08 11.71
C CYS A 97 5.75 2.79 13.01
N ALA A 98 6.46 2.47 14.11
CA ALA A 98 6.22 3.02 15.45
C ALA A 98 6.74 4.47 15.55
N ASP A 99 5.95 5.42 15.02
CA ASP A 99 6.32 6.83 14.79
C ASP A 99 6.75 7.54 16.07
N GLU A 100 6.06 7.36 17.20
CA GLU A 100 6.44 8.00 18.46
C GLU A 100 7.82 7.55 18.95
N LYS A 101 8.16 6.29 18.69
CA LYS A 101 9.46 5.72 19.10
C LYS A 101 10.54 5.94 18.04
N ASN A 102 10.17 6.37 16.82
CA ASN A 102 11.03 6.48 15.66
C ASN A 102 11.70 5.14 15.31
N GLU A 103 10.91 4.07 15.35
CA GLU A 103 11.37 2.68 15.23
C GLU A 103 10.52 1.91 14.21
N LEU A 104 11.08 0.85 13.65
CA LEU A 104 10.35 -0.18 12.93
C LEU A 104 10.20 -1.39 13.84
N TRP A 105 8.97 -1.86 14.03
CA TRP A 105 8.65 -3.00 14.89
C TRP A 105 8.16 -4.21 14.10
N ALA A 106 8.32 -5.41 14.66
CA ALA A 106 7.58 -6.62 14.34
C ALA A 106 6.70 -6.98 15.54
N ILE A 107 5.41 -7.16 15.31
CA ILE A 107 4.42 -7.50 16.34
C ILE A 107 3.91 -8.89 16.01
N ASP A 108 4.10 -9.83 16.93
CA ASP A 108 3.63 -11.20 16.75
C ASP A 108 2.09 -11.30 16.89
N PRO A 109 1.47 -12.44 16.53
CA PRO A 109 0.03 -12.62 16.65
C PRO A 109 -0.52 -12.49 18.10
N ALA A 110 0.34 -12.60 19.11
CA ALA A 110 -0.02 -12.39 20.51
C ALA A 110 0.08 -10.92 20.95
N GLY A 111 0.50 -10.01 20.05
CA GLY A 111 0.65 -8.58 20.33
C GLY A 111 2.00 -8.20 20.96
N LYS A 112 2.98 -9.08 20.98
CA LYS A 112 4.31 -8.76 21.50
C LYS A 112 5.14 -8.08 20.43
N ALA A 113 5.56 -6.85 20.68
CA ALA A 113 6.43 -6.07 19.81
C ALA A 113 7.91 -6.38 20.02
N THR A 114 8.64 -6.49 18.92
CA THR A 114 10.10 -6.58 18.85
C THR A 114 10.62 -5.47 17.95
N VAL A 115 11.62 -4.70 18.42
CA VAL A 115 12.24 -3.62 17.65
C VAL A 115 13.15 -4.22 16.57
N LEU A 116 12.88 -3.93 15.31
CA LEU A 116 13.72 -4.31 14.17
C LEU A 116 14.77 -3.25 13.86
N VAL A 117 14.37 -1.98 13.87
CA VAL A 117 15.23 -0.84 13.56
C VAL A 117 14.92 0.30 14.53
N LYS A 118 15.96 0.90 15.13
CA LYS A 118 15.83 2.08 16.00
C LYS A 118 16.69 3.27 15.55
N GLY A 119 17.39 3.16 14.44
CA GLY A 119 18.25 4.23 13.93
C GLY A 119 19.10 3.78 12.75
N TYR A 120 19.77 4.74 12.14
CA TYR A 120 20.69 4.54 11.04
C TYR A 120 21.98 5.30 11.27
N GLN A 121 23.15 4.61 11.19
CA GLN A 121 24.47 5.19 11.41
C GLN A 121 24.60 5.94 12.75
N GLY A 122 24.05 5.37 13.82
CA GLY A 122 24.10 5.94 15.18
C GLY A 122 23.14 7.10 15.42
N LYS A 123 22.33 7.50 14.44
CA LYS A 123 21.35 8.57 14.55
C LYS A 123 19.93 7.98 14.56
N ARG A 124 19.02 8.64 15.30
CA ARG A 124 17.61 8.28 15.36
C ARG A 124 16.96 8.46 13.99
N LEU A 125 16.01 7.58 13.64
CA LEU A 125 15.14 7.78 12.47
C LEU A 125 14.27 9.04 12.64
N ASN A 126 13.77 9.57 11.52
CA ASN A 126 12.90 10.74 11.52
C ASN A 126 11.53 10.44 12.13
N GLY A 127 10.95 9.32 11.76
CA GLY A 127 9.66 8.78 12.14
C GLY A 127 9.14 7.92 11.01
N PRO A 128 9.45 6.60 11.01
CA PRO A 128 8.97 5.68 9.99
C PRO A 128 7.47 5.88 9.76
N ASN A 129 7.06 5.95 8.49
CA ASN A 129 5.69 6.32 8.15
C ASN A 129 4.95 5.16 7.47
N ASP A 130 5.43 4.67 6.33
CA ASP A 130 4.79 3.57 5.62
C ASP A 130 5.83 2.53 5.19
N LEU A 131 5.39 1.29 4.91
CA LEU A 131 6.29 0.19 4.63
C LEU A 131 5.68 -0.85 3.68
N TRP A 132 6.56 -1.57 3.00
CA TRP A 132 6.22 -2.72 2.18
C TRP A 132 7.20 -3.86 2.41
N VAL A 133 6.69 -5.09 2.50
CA VAL A 133 7.51 -6.31 2.62
C VAL A 133 7.64 -6.96 1.26
N ARG A 134 8.88 -7.12 0.81
CA ARG A 134 9.24 -7.82 -0.43
C ARG A 134 8.97 -9.32 -0.29
N PRO A 135 8.66 -10.07 -1.37
CA PRO A 135 8.40 -11.51 -1.30
C PRO A 135 9.51 -12.36 -0.66
N ASP A 136 10.76 -11.90 -0.72
CA ASP A 136 11.91 -12.54 -0.05
C ASP A 136 12.04 -12.21 1.44
N GLY A 137 11.14 -11.39 1.97
CA GLY A 137 11.11 -10.93 3.35
C GLY A 137 11.85 -9.60 3.60
N GLY A 138 12.57 -9.03 2.64
CA GLY A 138 13.16 -7.70 2.78
C GLY A 138 12.10 -6.61 2.99
N VAL A 139 12.41 -5.55 3.72
CA VAL A 139 11.46 -4.48 4.08
C VAL A 139 11.92 -3.15 3.57
N TYR A 140 11.10 -2.49 2.78
CA TYR A 140 11.26 -1.08 2.45
C TYR A 140 10.35 -0.24 3.33
N PHE A 141 10.87 0.90 3.83
CA PHE A 141 10.05 1.84 4.58
C PHE A 141 10.48 3.28 4.32
N THR A 142 9.53 4.19 4.46
CA THR A 142 9.74 5.64 4.34
C THR A 142 9.96 6.24 5.72
N ASP A 143 10.84 7.25 5.79
CA ASP A 143 11.23 7.91 7.04
C ASP A 143 11.16 9.46 6.90
N PRO A 144 9.95 10.01 6.71
CA PRO A 144 9.74 11.45 6.66
C PRO A 144 9.78 12.09 8.05
N PHE A 145 9.93 13.42 8.11
CA PHE A 145 9.90 14.19 9.36
C PHE A 145 8.64 15.05 9.46
N TYR A 146 7.62 14.56 10.19
CA TYR A 146 6.34 15.25 10.33
C TYR A 146 6.25 16.21 11.51
N LYS A 147 7.20 16.20 12.46
CA LYS A 147 7.19 17.04 13.66
C LYS A 147 5.85 16.92 14.41
N ARG A 148 5.58 15.72 14.94
CA ARG A 148 4.35 15.42 15.66
C ARG A 148 4.30 16.17 17.01
N SER A 149 3.11 16.59 17.43
CA SER A 149 2.89 17.31 18.69
C SER A 149 3.19 16.46 19.94
N TYR A 150 3.10 15.12 19.82
CA TYR A 150 3.40 14.19 20.90
C TYR A 150 4.88 13.81 20.99
N TRP A 151 5.72 14.21 20.04
CA TRP A 151 7.15 13.94 20.10
C TRP A 151 7.84 14.81 21.13
N GLN A 152 8.53 14.18 22.06
CA GLN A 152 9.42 14.80 23.03
C GLN A 152 10.88 14.66 22.56
N ARG A 153 11.18 15.17 21.37
CA ARG A 153 12.51 15.06 20.75
C ARG A 153 12.93 16.37 20.09
N GLY A 154 14.23 16.51 19.90
CA GLY A 154 14.84 17.63 19.18
C GLY A 154 14.58 17.59 17.66
N PRO A 155 15.31 18.38 16.89
CA PRO A 155 15.21 18.41 15.43
C PRO A 155 15.57 17.07 14.81
N MET A 156 15.40 16.99 13.49
CA MET A 156 15.81 15.86 12.66
C MET A 156 17.31 15.57 12.87
N GLU A 157 17.66 14.31 13.15
CA GLU A 157 19.05 13.87 13.32
C GLU A 157 19.64 13.35 12.01
N GLN A 158 18.79 12.76 11.14
CA GLN A 158 19.19 12.34 9.81
C GLN A 158 19.47 13.56 8.93
N ASP A 159 20.30 13.39 7.90
CA ASP A 159 20.65 14.44 6.94
C ASP A 159 19.64 14.64 5.80
N GLY A 160 18.49 13.95 5.87
CA GLY A 160 17.41 14.02 4.91
C GLY A 160 16.22 13.14 5.28
N GLN A 161 15.20 13.19 4.47
CA GLN A 161 14.02 12.34 4.55
C GLN A 161 14.20 11.22 3.52
N CYS A 162 14.25 9.98 3.98
CA CYS A 162 14.84 8.90 3.22
C CYS A 162 13.89 7.70 3.07
N VAL A 163 14.23 6.84 2.12
CA VAL A 163 13.71 5.47 2.02
C VAL A 163 14.83 4.51 2.42
N TYR A 164 14.49 3.57 3.26
CA TYR A 164 15.40 2.53 3.73
C TYR A 164 14.97 1.15 3.28
N TYR A 165 15.95 0.26 3.15
CA TYR A 165 15.78 -1.18 2.94
C TYR A 165 16.43 -1.94 4.09
N LEU A 166 15.65 -2.76 4.77
CA LEU A 166 16.13 -3.74 5.75
C LEU A 166 16.18 -5.11 5.10
N SER A 167 17.36 -5.74 5.10
CA SER A 167 17.56 -7.06 4.50
C SER A 167 16.65 -8.13 5.11
N SER A 168 16.36 -9.20 4.36
CA SER A 168 15.46 -10.28 4.78
C SER A 168 15.92 -10.99 6.06
N ASP A 169 17.23 -11.06 6.30
CA ASP A 169 17.80 -11.60 7.54
C ASP A 169 17.80 -10.60 8.71
N ARG A 170 17.24 -9.39 8.49
CA ARG A 170 17.13 -8.29 9.48
C ARG A 170 18.46 -7.74 10.00
N LYS A 171 19.59 -7.98 9.32
CA LYS A 171 20.92 -7.57 9.81
C LYS A 171 21.44 -6.29 9.18
N THR A 172 21.05 -5.99 7.96
CA THR A 172 21.60 -4.86 7.20
C THR A 172 20.49 -3.86 6.88
N LEU A 173 20.71 -2.61 7.32
CA LEU A 173 19.88 -1.48 6.95
C LEU A 173 20.62 -0.61 5.94
N THR A 174 20.03 -0.38 4.78
CA THR A 174 20.60 0.43 3.71
C THR A 174 19.67 1.59 3.39
N ARG A 175 20.22 2.81 3.27
CA ARG A 175 19.50 3.96 2.74
C ARG A 175 19.50 3.86 1.22
N VAL A 176 18.31 3.69 0.61
CA VAL A 176 18.17 3.39 -0.82
C VAL A 176 17.66 4.56 -1.67
N ALA A 177 17.06 5.58 -1.03
CA ALA A 177 16.76 6.87 -1.66
C ALA A 177 16.83 7.99 -0.62
N ALA A 178 17.40 9.15 -0.99
CA ALA A 178 17.62 10.30 -0.11
C ALA A 178 17.39 11.65 -0.80
N ASP A 179 16.79 11.64 -1.98
CA ASP A 179 16.61 12.80 -2.85
C ASP A 179 15.12 13.13 -3.09
N LEU A 180 14.27 12.70 -2.16
CA LEU A 180 12.85 13.02 -2.09
C LEU A 180 12.61 14.14 -1.08
N GLU A 181 11.60 14.98 -1.30
CA GLU A 181 11.27 16.06 -0.37
C GLU A 181 10.60 15.53 0.91
N GLN A 182 9.63 14.62 0.75
CA GLN A 182 8.94 13.97 1.88
C GLN A 182 8.35 12.64 1.43
N PRO A 183 9.13 11.54 1.43
CA PRO A 183 8.65 10.22 1.07
C PRO A 183 7.57 9.77 2.05
N ASN A 184 6.46 9.21 1.55
CA ASN A 184 5.36 8.75 2.38
C ASN A 184 4.88 7.38 1.88
N GLY A 185 3.76 7.27 1.16
CA GLY A 185 3.25 5.99 0.69
C GLY A 185 4.27 5.19 -0.12
N ILE A 186 4.30 3.88 0.10
CA ILE A 186 5.26 2.97 -0.52
C ILE A 186 4.61 1.61 -0.78
N ILE A 187 4.78 1.07 -1.99
CA ILE A 187 4.31 -0.28 -2.34
C ILE A 187 5.19 -0.87 -3.43
N GLY A 188 5.47 -2.16 -3.35
CA GLY A 188 6.16 -2.88 -4.41
C GLY A 188 5.25 -3.75 -5.26
N THR A 189 5.73 -4.10 -6.46
CA THR A 189 5.04 -5.08 -7.29
C THR A 189 5.11 -6.48 -6.68
N PRO A 190 4.09 -7.32 -6.91
CA PRO A 190 4.03 -8.67 -6.33
C PRO A 190 5.18 -9.60 -6.72
N ASP A 191 5.86 -9.30 -7.82
CA ASP A 191 7.06 -10.04 -8.26
C ASP A 191 8.36 -9.53 -7.59
N GLY A 192 8.26 -8.51 -6.74
CA GLY A 192 9.40 -7.95 -6.03
C GLY A 192 10.39 -7.15 -6.88
N LYS A 193 10.01 -6.76 -8.11
CA LYS A 193 10.94 -6.14 -9.08
C LYS A 193 10.86 -4.62 -9.16
N ARG A 194 9.73 -4.03 -8.75
CA ARG A 194 9.52 -2.59 -8.78
C ARG A 194 9.03 -2.08 -7.44
N LEU A 195 9.41 -0.86 -7.11
CA LEU A 195 8.98 -0.15 -5.91
C LEU A 195 8.41 1.21 -6.33
N TYR A 196 7.19 1.48 -5.91
CA TYR A 196 6.57 2.80 -6.01
C TYR A 196 6.78 3.55 -4.70
N VAL A 197 7.20 4.80 -4.79
CA VAL A 197 7.38 5.69 -3.63
C VAL A 197 6.77 7.04 -3.95
N ALA A 198 5.83 7.48 -3.10
CA ALA A 198 5.24 8.80 -3.21
C ALA A 198 6.09 9.83 -2.48
N ASP A 199 6.43 10.90 -3.17
CA ASP A 199 6.94 12.14 -2.59
C ASP A 199 5.75 13.09 -2.41
N ILE A 200 5.16 13.07 -1.21
CA ILE A 200 3.90 13.78 -0.96
C ILE A 200 4.08 15.30 -1.06
N ARG A 201 5.21 15.84 -0.62
CA ARG A 201 5.53 17.27 -0.74
C ARG A 201 5.93 17.64 -2.16
N GLY A 202 6.72 16.81 -2.82
CA GLY A 202 7.11 16.94 -4.22
C GLY A 202 5.94 16.75 -5.20
N LYS A 203 4.76 16.29 -4.71
CA LYS A 203 3.54 16.03 -5.50
C LYS A 203 3.80 15.11 -6.68
N LYS A 204 4.60 14.08 -6.47
CA LYS A 204 4.99 13.09 -7.47
C LYS A 204 5.05 11.71 -6.85
N THR A 205 4.81 10.71 -7.67
CA THR A 205 5.12 9.32 -7.33
C THR A 205 6.17 8.82 -8.32
N TYR A 206 7.18 8.14 -7.79
CA TYR A 206 8.25 7.54 -8.57
C TYR A 206 8.14 6.03 -8.54
N VAL A 207 8.62 5.40 -9.61
CA VAL A 207 8.83 3.95 -9.68
C VAL A 207 10.33 3.68 -9.88
N TYR A 208 10.83 2.70 -9.14
CA TYR A 208 12.21 2.25 -9.17
C TYR A 208 12.26 0.78 -9.57
N ARG A 209 13.36 0.37 -10.19
CA ARG A 209 13.72 -1.03 -10.25
C ARG A 209 14.39 -1.44 -8.95
N ILE A 210 14.00 -2.59 -8.41
CA ILE A 210 14.65 -3.23 -7.27
C ILE A 210 15.74 -4.16 -7.80
N ASN A 211 16.96 -3.97 -7.32
CA ASN A 211 18.10 -4.84 -7.59
C ASN A 211 18.10 -6.06 -6.65
N ASP A 212 18.89 -7.07 -6.96
CA ASP A 212 18.93 -8.32 -6.16
C ASP A 212 19.41 -8.08 -4.72
N ASP A 213 20.28 -7.11 -4.51
CA ASP A 213 20.79 -6.70 -3.19
C ASP A 213 19.84 -5.76 -2.41
N GLY A 214 18.67 -5.46 -2.98
CA GLY A 214 17.68 -4.57 -2.38
C GLY A 214 17.95 -3.07 -2.64
N THR A 215 19.02 -2.70 -3.32
CA THR A 215 19.22 -1.32 -3.77
C THR A 215 18.26 -0.94 -4.90
N LEU A 216 18.07 0.36 -5.12
CA LEU A 216 17.16 0.88 -6.14
C LEU A 216 17.92 1.48 -7.32
N SER A 217 17.39 1.30 -8.52
CA SER A 217 17.91 1.87 -9.77
C SER A 217 16.78 2.30 -10.71
N ASP A 218 17.13 2.89 -11.85
CA ASP A 218 16.20 3.25 -12.93
C ASP A 218 14.97 4.04 -12.47
N ARG A 219 15.17 5.04 -11.60
CA ARG A 219 14.08 5.91 -11.12
C ARG A 219 13.37 6.58 -12.30
N GLN A 220 12.06 6.42 -12.37
CA GLN A 220 11.19 7.09 -13.31
C GLN A 220 10.04 7.75 -12.58
N ARG A 221 9.57 8.89 -13.10
CA ARG A 221 8.34 9.48 -12.62
C ARG A 221 7.17 8.63 -13.10
N PHE A 222 6.38 8.13 -12.15
CA PHE A 222 5.17 7.35 -12.42
C PHE A 222 3.97 8.25 -12.72
N CYS A 223 3.70 9.24 -11.85
CA CYS A 223 2.63 10.22 -12.05
C CYS A 223 2.91 11.54 -11.31
N GLU A 224 2.15 12.59 -11.68
CA GLU A 224 2.18 13.94 -11.07
C GLU A 224 1.24 14.02 -9.87
N MET A 225 1.28 13.05 -8.99
CA MET A 225 0.53 13.01 -7.74
C MET A 225 1.41 12.43 -6.64
N GLY A 226 1.53 13.12 -5.51
CA GLY A 226 2.02 12.55 -4.25
C GLY A 226 0.91 11.75 -3.58
N SER A 227 1.26 10.90 -2.61
CA SER A 227 0.28 10.10 -1.88
C SER A 227 0.66 10.00 -0.41
N ASP A 228 -0.34 9.92 0.46
CA ASP A 228 -0.14 9.56 1.86
C ASP A 228 0.15 8.06 1.96
N GLY A 229 -0.82 7.20 1.69
CA GLY A 229 -0.62 5.76 1.56
C GLY A 229 -0.88 5.27 0.15
N MET A 230 -0.60 3.99 -0.13
CA MET A 230 -0.88 3.38 -1.42
C MET A 230 -1.00 1.86 -1.35
N THR A 231 -1.67 1.29 -2.35
CA THR A 231 -1.71 -0.16 -2.58
C THR A 231 -1.68 -0.48 -4.07
N ILE A 232 -1.57 -1.77 -4.40
CA ILE A 232 -1.56 -2.28 -5.77
C ILE A 232 -2.49 -3.49 -5.90
N ASP A 233 -3.20 -3.61 -7.02
CA ASP A 233 -4.03 -4.77 -7.30
C ASP A 233 -3.29 -5.85 -8.13
N ALA A 234 -3.98 -6.96 -8.37
CA ALA A 234 -3.42 -8.08 -9.12
C ALA A 234 -3.20 -7.79 -10.61
N ALA A 235 -3.84 -6.76 -11.15
CA ALA A 235 -3.65 -6.29 -12.52
C ALA A 235 -2.47 -5.30 -12.64
N GLY A 236 -1.92 -4.84 -11.50
CA GLY A 236 -0.83 -3.88 -11.42
C GLY A 236 -1.29 -2.43 -11.40
N ASN A 237 -2.58 -2.17 -11.17
CA ASN A 237 -3.05 -0.81 -10.96
C ASN A 237 -2.65 -0.33 -9.56
N VAL A 238 -2.18 0.92 -9.48
CA VAL A 238 -1.69 1.54 -8.24
C VAL A 238 -2.72 2.54 -7.73
N TYR A 239 -3.07 2.40 -6.46
CA TYR A 239 -4.08 3.20 -5.76
C TYR A 239 -3.38 4.20 -4.86
N LEU A 240 -3.54 5.48 -5.12
CA LEU A 240 -2.94 6.59 -4.38
C LEU A 240 -4.00 7.32 -3.56
N THR A 241 -3.65 7.76 -2.35
CA THR A 241 -4.54 8.47 -1.44
C THR A 241 -4.22 9.95 -1.30
N GLY A 242 -5.15 10.70 -0.69
CA GLY A 242 -5.07 12.12 -0.45
C GLY A 242 -6.48 12.73 -0.38
N ARG A 243 -6.97 13.33 -1.46
CA ARG A 243 -8.39 13.64 -1.62
C ARG A 243 -9.07 12.48 -2.32
N GLY A 244 -9.66 11.56 -1.55
CA GLY A 244 -10.17 10.31 -2.08
C GLY A 244 -9.05 9.32 -2.45
N VAL A 245 -9.38 8.36 -3.30
CA VAL A 245 -8.45 7.36 -3.84
C VAL A 245 -8.40 7.49 -5.36
N THR A 246 -7.22 7.77 -5.90
CA THR A 246 -6.99 7.85 -7.35
C THR A 246 -6.27 6.60 -7.82
N VAL A 247 -6.79 5.95 -8.85
CA VAL A 247 -6.23 4.72 -9.41
C VAL A 247 -5.53 5.01 -10.72
N PHE A 248 -4.31 4.53 -10.82
CA PHE A 248 -3.48 4.62 -12.03
C PHE A 248 -3.19 3.22 -12.57
N ASP A 249 -3.23 3.05 -13.87
CA ASP A 249 -2.73 1.83 -14.50
C ASP A 249 -1.19 1.72 -14.41
N ALA A 250 -0.64 0.60 -14.82
CA ALA A 250 0.80 0.35 -14.76
C ALA A 250 1.65 1.34 -15.61
N SER A 251 1.04 2.10 -16.51
CA SER A 251 1.70 3.15 -17.30
C SER A 251 1.72 4.52 -16.61
N GLY A 252 1.00 4.66 -15.48
CA GLY A 252 0.84 5.94 -14.78
C GLY A 252 -0.31 6.80 -15.31
N LYS A 253 -1.21 6.21 -16.13
CA LYS A 253 -2.43 6.88 -16.57
C LYS A 253 -3.52 6.70 -15.52
N GLN A 254 -4.16 7.79 -15.11
CA GLN A 254 -5.32 7.73 -14.23
C GLN A 254 -6.48 7.03 -14.95
N ILE A 255 -7.07 6.04 -14.27
CA ILE A 255 -8.19 5.24 -14.79
C ILE A 255 -9.46 5.35 -13.93
N GLU A 256 -9.33 5.72 -12.65
CA GLU A 256 -10.47 5.85 -11.74
C GLU A 256 -10.18 6.87 -10.64
N HIS A 257 -11.26 7.40 -10.02
CA HIS A 257 -11.19 8.19 -8.81
C HIS A 257 -12.38 7.88 -7.91
N VAL A 258 -12.10 7.48 -6.67
CA VAL A 258 -13.10 7.21 -5.64
C VAL A 258 -13.16 8.40 -4.69
N GLU A 259 -14.27 9.10 -4.69
CA GLU A 259 -14.51 10.13 -3.69
C GLU A 259 -14.80 9.51 -2.32
N VAL A 260 -14.12 10.01 -1.29
CA VAL A 260 -14.34 9.63 0.11
C VAL A 260 -14.86 10.87 0.86
N PRO A 261 -16.00 10.79 1.58
CA PRO A 261 -16.63 11.94 2.21
C PRO A 261 -15.92 12.34 3.51
N GLU A 262 -14.60 12.49 3.43
CA GLU A 262 -13.72 12.87 4.52
C GLU A 262 -12.73 13.96 4.05
N ARG A 263 -12.23 14.74 4.99
CA ARG A 263 -11.27 15.80 4.68
C ARG A 263 -9.99 15.24 4.05
N TRP A 264 -9.55 14.05 4.49
CA TRP A 264 -8.31 13.41 4.06
C TRP A 264 -8.47 11.90 4.04
N THR A 265 -8.02 11.29 2.95
CA THR A 265 -7.89 9.84 2.84
C THR A 265 -6.42 9.50 3.06
N ALA A 266 -6.15 8.78 4.14
CA ALA A 266 -4.78 8.54 4.60
C ALA A 266 -4.14 7.34 3.88
N ASN A 267 -4.79 6.16 3.93
CA ASN A 267 -4.16 4.96 3.39
C ASN A 267 -5.20 3.95 2.91
N VAL A 268 -4.77 2.91 2.19
CA VAL A 268 -5.62 1.88 1.59
C VAL A 268 -4.96 0.51 1.59
N CYS A 269 -5.76 -0.55 1.76
CA CYS A 269 -5.33 -1.92 1.49
C CYS A 269 -6.47 -2.77 0.91
N PHE A 270 -6.13 -3.86 0.25
CA PHE A 270 -7.11 -4.89 -0.10
C PHE A 270 -7.24 -5.91 1.02
N GLY A 271 -8.48 -6.27 1.36
CA GLY A 271 -8.81 -7.25 2.38
C GLY A 271 -10.10 -8.01 2.07
N GLY A 272 -10.66 -8.69 3.08
CA GLY A 272 -11.75 -9.62 2.92
C GLY A 272 -11.26 -10.99 2.41
N LYS A 273 -12.09 -12.03 2.54
CA LYS A 273 -11.72 -13.41 2.18
C LYS A 273 -11.21 -13.60 0.75
N ASP A 274 -11.76 -12.85 -0.19
CA ASP A 274 -11.42 -12.91 -1.61
C ASP A 274 -10.52 -11.76 -2.07
N ARG A 275 -10.04 -10.93 -1.13
CA ARG A 275 -9.19 -9.77 -1.41
C ARG A 275 -9.78 -8.76 -2.39
N LYS A 276 -11.12 -8.71 -2.50
CA LYS A 276 -11.82 -7.78 -3.41
C LYS A 276 -12.49 -6.62 -2.69
N THR A 277 -12.23 -6.41 -1.42
CA THR A 277 -12.67 -5.21 -0.72
C THR A 277 -11.48 -4.28 -0.54
N LEU A 278 -11.57 -3.08 -1.10
CA LEU A 278 -10.64 -2.00 -0.82
C LEU A 278 -11.06 -1.37 0.51
N PHE A 279 -10.25 -1.52 1.55
CA PHE A 279 -10.39 -0.85 2.83
C PHE A 279 -9.64 0.47 2.77
N ILE A 280 -10.29 1.53 3.26
CA ILE A 280 -9.81 2.90 3.14
C ILE A 280 -9.84 3.52 4.53
N THR A 281 -8.70 3.92 5.05
CA THR A 281 -8.59 4.73 6.24
C THR A 281 -8.67 6.20 5.85
N ALA A 282 -9.60 6.94 6.45
CA ALA A 282 -9.82 8.32 6.08
C ALA A 282 -10.24 9.14 7.30
N SER A 283 -9.42 10.11 7.67
CA SER A 283 -9.67 11.00 8.82
C SER A 283 -10.10 10.22 10.07
N LYS A 284 -11.39 10.19 10.39
CA LYS A 284 -11.95 9.56 11.59
C LYS A 284 -12.73 8.27 11.31
N GLY A 285 -12.61 7.70 10.10
CA GLY A 285 -13.39 6.57 9.66
C GLY A 285 -12.59 5.45 8.98
N LEU A 286 -13.20 4.29 8.94
CA LEU A 286 -12.82 3.15 8.10
C LEU A 286 -13.93 2.94 7.08
N TYR A 287 -13.57 2.83 5.82
CA TYR A 287 -14.48 2.62 4.70
C TYR A 287 -14.15 1.33 3.95
N GLY A 288 -15.14 0.78 3.26
CA GLY A 288 -15.00 -0.36 2.39
C GLY A 288 -15.63 -0.09 1.03
N LEU A 289 -14.97 -0.52 -0.03
CA LEU A 289 -15.49 -0.47 -1.40
C LEU A 289 -15.26 -1.81 -2.09
N ARG A 290 -16.30 -2.37 -2.66
CA ARG A 290 -16.19 -3.61 -3.41
C ARG A 290 -15.54 -3.39 -4.76
N MET A 291 -14.45 -4.10 -5.02
CA MET A 291 -13.68 -3.99 -6.25
C MET A 291 -13.91 -5.18 -7.18
N GLN A 292 -13.73 -4.96 -8.48
CA GLN A 292 -13.80 -6.00 -9.49
C GLN A 292 -12.51 -6.83 -9.51
N VAL A 293 -11.37 -6.18 -9.37
CA VAL A 293 -10.05 -6.81 -9.24
C VAL A 293 -9.72 -7.09 -7.78
N ALA A 294 -8.97 -8.16 -7.54
CA ALA A 294 -8.47 -8.47 -6.21
C ALA A 294 -7.11 -7.79 -5.96
N GLY A 295 -6.84 -7.45 -4.71
CA GLY A 295 -5.49 -7.23 -4.26
C GLY A 295 -4.71 -8.54 -4.15
N ARG A 296 -3.41 -8.46 -3.88
CA ARG A 296 -2.60 -9.65 -3.59
C ARG A 296 -2.57 -9.93 -2.09
N ALA A 297 -2.40 -11.22 -1.76
CA ALA A 297 -2.05 -11.60 -0.40
C ALA A 297 -0.63 -11.11 -0.06
N PRO A 298 -0.37 -10.78 1.22
CA PRO A 298 0.96 -10.46 1.68
C PRO A 298 1.96 -11.59 1.49
#